data_13eddc9d8fe7acb8f0edf308537f7956
#
_entry.id   13eddc9d8fe7acb8f0edf308537f7956
#
_cell.length_a   1.000
_cell.length_b   1.000
_cell.length_c   1.000
_cell.angle_alpha   90.00
_cell.angle_beta   90.00
_cell.angle_gamma   90.00
#
_symmetry.space_group_name_H-M   'P 1'
#
loop_
_entity.id
_entity.type
_entity.pdbx_description
1 polymer ?
#
loop_
_entity_poly.entity_id
_entity_poly.type
_entity_poly.pdbx_seq_one_letter_code
_entity_poly.pdbx_strand_id
1 'polypeptide(L)'
;MKLNKMMLVSMLLLAILTLGAVSAQEDSSADVLAVDSASSHVLDDGISYDKTIYVNTTGDDSNTGSQNSPYATINKGISSVNASDNAVIYLSKGTFTGDNNTDLSISLAHEKYGGSLTIIGQGNDKTFIDGESVSSFLKSVSGDTALTLINISFINGKASTGSMINCGGNLTVDNCVFENNYATGSQGAIVSKGMDLKVTNSVFKNNKASNQGPDICFNNNKGNVYIDNSSFYNATNTGYSCGASVYISNSKNAKITGNTFKDIVGNYNDAALQISSGNGQIMNNVFINCTNSNTDTGNWAQYGVIYLTGNNILKQNKFINSSSNKGLIYNNGFMNAVITFNDVFTDKTTFTLSATITDDMGNTIASARTIEFDIDGMNVGESGSNKGVATLSVSQLFDNGKHEITGKYNGENNTFNPATLTVDIDRTPVEFWVSTSGNDTTGDGSKNNPFNTINHAITAALDKSINITIHIMDGTYLGTGNVNLKYSRIAVLNLIGENYGKTIIDGQDNDYFFYFDKGLDVDITNLTFTNGKAANINWN
;
A
#
# COMPACT_ATOMS: atom_id res chain seq x y z
N MET A 1 37.65 25.91 -16.16
CA MET A 1 37.55 24.46 -16.41
C MET A 1 36.12 24.05 -16.13
N LYS A 2 35.28 23.88 -17.18
CA LYS A 2 33.87 23.51 -17.03
C LYS A 2 33.79 21.99 -16.88
N LEU A 3 33.46 21.48 -15.69
CA LEU A 3 33.19 20.06 -15.49
C LEU A 3 31.87 19.72 -16.20
N ASN A 4 31.91 18.69 -17.02
CA ASN A 4 30.79 18.26 -17.84
C ASN A 4 29.67 17.68 -16.95
N LYS A 5 28.42 18.19 -17.06
CA LYS A 5 27.25 17.72 -16.31
C LYS A 5 27.03 16.20 -16.39
N MET A 6 27.52 15.55 -17.45
CA MET A 6 27.46 14.09 -17.61
C MET A 6 28.35 13.33 -16.64
N MET A 7 29.47 13.92 -16.21
CA MET A 7 30.37 13.30 -15.23
C MET A 7 29.84 13.35 -13.81
N LEU A 8 29.05 14.38 -13.49
CA LEU A 8 28.40 14.49 -12.18
C LEU A 8 27.26 13.49 -11.99
N VAL A 9 26.51 13.21 -13.07
CA VAL A 9 25.42 12.19 -13.05
C VAL A 9 25.99 10.78 -12.97
N SER A 10 27.11 10.49 -13.64
CA SER A 10 27.78 9.19 -13.54
C SER A 10 28.38 8.93 -12.16
N MET A 11 28.93 9.95 -11.48
CA MET A 11 29.44 9.81 -10.12
C MET A 11 28.32 9.66 -9.09
N LEU A 12 27.16 10.30 -9.29
CA LEU A 12 26.00 10.13 -8.43
C LEU A 12 25.35 8.76 -8.62
N LEU A 13 25.31 8.22 -9.85
CA LEU A 13 24.83 6.86 -10.11
C LEU A 13 25.77 5.79 -9.54
N LEU A 14 27.09 6.04 -9.56
CA LEU A 14 28.07 5.11 -8.99
C LEU A 14 28.04 5.08 -7.47
N ALA A 15 27.73 6.22 -6.82
CA ALA A 15 27.56 6.30 -5.37
C ALA A 15 26.27 5.60 -4.88
N ILE A 16 25.23 5.56 -5.73
CA ILE A 16 23.97 4.84 -5.42
C ILE A 16 24.15 3.32 -5.65
N LEU A 17 25.01 2.91 -6.58
CA LEU A 17 25.29 1.50 -6.85
C LEU A 17 26.24 0.84 -5.85
N THR A 18 27.05 1.61 -5.11
CA THR A 18 27.94 1.06 -4.08
C THR A 18 27.30 0.87 -2.70
N LEU A 19 26.06 1.38 -2.52
CA LEU A 19 25.25 1.13 -1.29
C LEU A 19 24.27 -0.04 -1.44
N GLY A 20 24.26 -0.73 -2.59
CA GLY A 20 23.32 -1.80 -2.93
C GLY A 20 23.93 -3.20 -3.11
N ALA A 21 25.21 -3.40 -2.83
CA ALA A 21 25.84 -4.72 -2.95
C ALA A 21 26.13 -5.32 -1.56
N VAL A 22 25.09 -5.78 -0.89
CA VAL A 22 25.24 -6.86 0.11
C VAL A 22 24.92 -8.16 -0.64
N SER A 23 25.96 -8.92 -0.90
CA SER A 23 25.91 -10.23 -1.53
C SER A 23 25.03 -11.18 -0.72
N ALA A 24 24.04 -11.77 -1.38
CA ALA A 24 23.40 -12.97 -0.88
C ALA A 24 24.42 -14.11 -0.98
N GLN A 25 24.99 -14.50 0.13
CA GLN A 25 25.67 -15.78 0.29
C GLN A 25 24.70 -16.69 1.03
N GLU A 26 24.24 -17.73 0.35
CA GLU A 26 23.55 -18.85 0.98
C GLU A 26 24.55 -19.54 1.91
N ASP A 27 24.32 -19.44 3.20
CA ASP A 27 24.96 -20.33 4.15
C ASP A 27 23.91 -20.86 5.14
N SER A 28 23.80 -22.18 5.12
CA SER A 28 22.89 -22.96 5.95
C SER A 28 23.54 -23.15 7.33
N SER A 29 23.43 -22.16 8.17
CA SER A 29 23.61 -22.30 9.60
C SER A 29 22.81 -21.20 10.32
N ALA A 30 22.14 -21.59 11.39
CA ALA A 30 21.36 -20.72 12.23
C ALA A 30 22.28 -19.68 12.89
N ASP A 31 22.53 -18.57 12.20
CA ASP A 31 23.18 -17.43 12.81
C ASP A 31 22.13 -16.51 13.43
N VAL A 32 22.11 -16.57 14.74
CA VAL A 32 21.56 -15.55 15.61
C VAL A 32 22.22 -14.24 15.23
N LEU A 33 21.45 -13.35 14.58
CA LEU A 33 21.86 -11.96 14.42
C LEU A 33 22.06 -11.40 15.83
N ALA A 34 23.31 -11.29 16.23
CA ALA A 34 23.69 -10.54 17.41
C ALA A 34 23.20 -9.10 17.20
N VAL A 35 22.16 -8.73 17.91
CA VAL A 35 21.81 -7.33 18.10
C VAL A 35 22.97 -6.73 18.90
N ASP A 36 23.68 -5.84 18.23
CA ASP A 36 24.80 -5.11 18.81
C ASP A 36 24.35 -4.50 20.15
N SER A 37 25.16 -4.67 21.15
CA SER A 37 24.90 -4.39 22.54
C SER A 37 24.20 -3.05 22.74
N ALA A 38 22.88 -3.10 22.94
CA ALA A 38 22.14 -1.97 23.46
C ALA A 38 22.76 -1.59 24.82
N SER A 39 23.28 -0.39 24.86
CA SER A 39 23.68 0.28 26.10
C SER A 39 22.58 0.05 27.14
N SER A 40 22.98 -0.33 28.34
CA SER A 40 22.13 -0.39 29.51
C SER A 40 21.43 0.97 29.66
N HIS A 41 20.22 1.13 29.15
CA HIS A 41 19.38 2.24 29.50
C HIS A 41 18.96 2.04 30.96
N VAL A 42 19.73 2.60 31.86
CA VAL A 42 19.22 2.99 33.16
C VAL A 42 18.21 4.10 32.83
N LEU A 43 16.91 3.80 32.97
CA LEU A 43 15.88 4.82 32.85
C LEU A 43 16.04 5.77 34.05
N ASP A 44 16.83 6.81 33.87
CA ASP A 44 16.74 8.02 34.70
C ASP A 44 15.76 8.95 33.97
N ASP A 45 14.48 8.51 33.90
CA ASP A 45 13.39 9.26 33.30
C ASP A 45 12.77 10.27 34.29
N GLY A 46 13.37 10.44 35.45
CA GLY A 46 12.88 11.34 36.46
C GLY A 46 11.58 10.89 37.14
N ILE A 47 11.15 9.63 36.91
CA ILE A 47 9.97 9.07 37.59
C ILE A 47 10.35 8.73 39.03
N SER A 48 9.62 9.31 39.98
CA SER A 48 9.73 8.98 41.41
C SER A 48 8.75 7.85 41.72
N TYR A 49 9.26 6.75 42.27
CA TYR A 49 8.43 5.65 42.74
C TYR A 49 8.26 5.74 44.25
N ASP A 50 7.01 5.59 44.70
CA ASP A 50 6.70 5.55 46.16
C ASP A 50 7.19 4.26 46.80
N LYS A 51 7.27 3.20 45.95
CA LYS A 51 7.68 1.88 46.42
C LYS A 51 8.59 1.18 45.43
N THR A 52 9.73 0.72 45.93
CA THR A 52 10.70 -0.06 45.15
C THR A 52 10.87 -1.45 45.74
N ILE A 53 10.73 -2.47 44.93
CA ILE A 53 10.75 -3.88 45.30
C ILE A 53 11.76 -4.61 44.42
N TYR A 54 12.50 -5.53 45.02
CA TYR A 54 13.44 -6.40 44.32
C TYR A 54 13.04 -7.86 44.44
N VAL A 55 13.05 -8.55 43.30
CA VAL A 55 12.75 -9.97 43.19
C VAL A 55 13.94 -10.66 42.53
N ASN A 56 14.42 -11.73 43.14
CA ASN A 56 15.56 -12.48 42.66
C ASN A 56 15.29 -13.97 42.70
N THR A 57 15.66 -14.71 41.65
CA THR A 57 15.48 -16.18 41.56
C THR A 57 16.14 -16.95 42.71
N THR A 58 17.06 -16.32 43.43
CA THR A 58 17.71 -16.86 44.64
C THR A 58 17.27 -16.14 45.94
N GLY A 59 16.21 -15.35 45.88
CA GLY A 59 15.63 -14.65 47.02
C GLY A 59 14.83 -15.56 47.96
N ASP A 60 14.14 -14.93 48.91
CA ASP A 60 13.23 -15.62 49.83
C ASP A 60 12.01 -14.73 50.11
N ASP A 61 10.80 -15.29 50.02
CA ASP A 61 9.55 -14.54 50.21
C ASP A 61 9.33 -14.12 51.67
N SER A 62 10.11 -14.62 52.59
CA SER A 62 10.19 -14.11 53.98
C SER A 62 11.05 -12.85 54.13
N ASN A 63 11.79 -12.46 53.12
CA ASN A 63 12.60 -11.26 53.07
C ASN A 63 11.76 -9.97 53.02
N THR A 64 12.44 -8.81 53.01
CA THR A 64 11.80 -7.50 53.00
C THR A 64 11.46 -6.95 51.59
N GLY A 65 11.97 -7.59 50.55
CA GLY A 65 11.87 -7.10 49.17
C GLY A 65 12.82 -5.94 48.84
N SER A 66 13.79 -5.63 49.74
CA SER A 66 14.85 -4.65 49.47
C SER A 66 15.93 -5.24 48.56
N GLN A 67 16.79 -4.39 48.02
CA GLN A 67 17.87 -4.82 47.11
C GLN A 67 18.80 -5.87 47.75
N ASN A 68 19.11 -5.73 49.05
CA ASN A 68 19.96 -6.66 49.77
C ASN A 68 19.23 -7.86 50.39
N SER A 69 17.90 -7.84 50.36
CA SER A 69 17.03 -8.88 50.90
C SER A 69 15.81 -9.07 49.99
N PRO A 70 16.00 -9.53 48.72
CA PRO A 70 14.97 -9.60 47.72
C PRO A 70 13.95 -10.73 47.98
N TYR A 71 12.76 -10.59 47.49
CA TYR A 71 11.77 -11.67 47.41
C TYR A 71 12.20 -12.74 46.40
N ALA A 72 11.69 -13.95 46.55
CA ALA A 72 11.91 -15.05 45.60
C ALA A 72 10.95 -14.99 44.41
N THR A 73 9.70 -14.53 44.64
CA THR A 73 8.66 -14.65 43.64
C THR A 73 8.06 -13.30 43.20
N ILE A 74 7.66 -13.24 41.95
CA ILE A 74 7.01 -12.05 41.39
C ILE A 74 5.68 -11.79 42.08
N ASN A 75 4.93 -12.85 42.43
CA ASN A 75 3.65 -12.72 43.15
C ASN A 75 3.82 -12.06 44.51
N LYS A 76 4.88 -12.38 45.22
CA LYS A 76 5.19 -11.73 46.51
C LYS A 76 5.49 -10.25 46.31
N GLY A 77 6.25 -9.92 45.26
CA GLY A 77 6.50 -8.53 44.88
C GLY A 77 5.19 -7.78 44.59
N ILE A 78 4.32 -8.31 43.73
CA ILE A 78 3.03 -7.72 43.37
C ILE A 78 2.14 -7.56 44.62
N SER A 79 2.00 -8.60 45.42
CA SER A 79 1.15 -8.58 46.63
C SER A 79 1.62 -7.61 47.72
N SER A 80 2.85 -7.10 47.60
CA SER A 80 3.38 -6.08 48.50
C SER A 80 3.02 -4.65 48.08
N VAL A 81 2.43 -4.45 46.88
CA VAL A 81 2.06 -3.14 46.34
C VAL A 81 0.63 -2.78 46.77
N ASN A 82 0.44 -1.57 47.28
CA ASN A 82 -0.91 -1.07 47.61
C ASN A 82 -1.53 -0.42 46.35
N ALA A 83 -2.86 -0.33 46.33
CA ALA A 83 -3.61 0.22 45.21
C ALA A 83 -3.32 1.69 44.84
N SER A 84 -2.77 2.46 45.78
CA SER A 84 -2.38 3.86 45.60
C SER A 84 -0.88 4.06 45.26
N ASP A 85 -0.08 2.98 45.35
CA ASP A 85 1.36 3.09 45.15
C ASP A 85 1.70 3.31 43.69
N ASN A 86 2.62 4.20 43.38
CA ASN A 86 3.39 4.20 42.16
C ASN A 86 4.61 3.31 42.40
N ALA A 87 4.52 2.03 42.04
CA ALA A 87 5.50 1.03 42.46
C ALA A 87 6.37 0.53 41.33
N VAL A 88 7.61 0.18 41.64
CA VAL A 88 8.50 -0.53 40.70
C VAL A 88 8.99 -1.85 41.31
N ILE A 89 8.97 -2.90 40.51
CA ILE A 89 9.53 -4.21 40.81
C ILE A 89 10.73 -4.46 39.88
N TYR A 90 11.91 -4.58 40.44
CA TYR A 90 13.11 -4.98 39.70
C TYR A 90 13.29 -6.49 39.78
N LEU A 91 13.31 -7.13 38.61
CA LEU A 91 13.62 -8.55 38.48
C LEU A 91 15.10 -8.78 38.20
N SER A 92 15.73 -9.71 38.90
CA SER A 92 17.10 -10.12 38.62
C SER A 92 17.24 -10.79 37.24
N LYS A 93 18.46 -10.97 36.78
CA LYS A 93 18.77 -11.94 35.74
C LYS A 93 18.34 -13.35 36.16
N GLY A 94 17.91 -14.16 35.20
CA GLY A 94 17.50 -15.55 35.44
C GLY A 94 16.13 -15.82 34.85
N THR A 95 15.66 -17.05 35.07
CA THR A 95 14.36 -17.51 34.58
C THR A 95 13.39 -17.66 35.73
N PHE A 96 12.28 -16.98 35.66
CA PHE A 96 11.16 -17.06 36.57
C PHE A 96 10.12 -18.03 36.02
N THR A 97 9.86 -19.14 36.74
CA THR A 97 8.94 -20.22 36.32
C THR A 97 8.02 -20.63 37.47
N GLY A 98 7.01 -21.40 37.14
CA GLY A 98 6.13 -22.09 38.07
C GLY A 98 5.22 -21.21 38.90
N ASP A 99 4.58 -21.81 39.90
CA ASP A 99 3.63 -21.16 40.80
C ASP A 99 4.25 -19.91 41.45
N ASN A 100 3.48 -18.85 41.55
CA ASN A 100 3.92 -17.52 42.07
C ASN A 100 4.83 -16.70 41.12
N ASN A 101 5.24 -17.22 39.98
CA ASN A 101 5.89 -16.43 38.92
C ASN A 101 5.08 -16.39 37.62
N THR A 102 4.14 -17.31 37.48
CA THR A 102 3.22 -17.40 36.33
C THR A 102 1.76 -17.47 36.80
N ASP A 103 0.82 -17.34 35.89
CA ASP A 103 -0.64 -17.28 36.11
C ASP A 103 -1.08 -16.25 37.16
N LEU A 104 -0.36 -15.14 37.23
CA LEU A 104 -0.58 -14.10 38.21
C LEU A 104 -1.79 -13.23 37.86
N SER A 105 -2.37 -12.60 38.90
CA SER A 105 -3.44 -11.61 38.75
C SER A 105 -3.05 -10.29 39.40
N ILE A 106 -3.27 -9.17 38.68
CA ILE A 106 -2.99 -7.83 39.17
C ILE A 106 -4.30 -7.04 39.23
N SER A 107 -4.55 -6.39 40.36
CA SER A 107 -5.71 -5.52 40.56
C SER A 107 -5.28 -4.28 41.34
N LEU A 108 -5.00 -3.20 40.63
CA LEU A 108 -4.69 -1.89 41.20
C LEU A 108 -5.76 -0.91 40.71
N ALA A 109 -6.32 -0.12 41.63
CA ALA A 109 -7.37 0.83 41.30
C ALA A 109 -6.78 2.19 40.87
N HIS A 110 -6.09 2.19 39.71
CA HIS A 110 -5.38 3.37 39.18
C HIS A 110 -6.29 4.60 39.01
N GLU A 111 -7.47 4.45 38.39
CA GLU A 111 -8.40 5.57 38.21
C GLU A 111 -8.88 6.17 39.50
N LYS A 112 -9.04 5.34 40.53
CA LYS A 112 -9.53 5.76 41.84
C LYS A 112 -8.47 6.28 42.77
N TYR A 113 -7.26 5.69 42.73
CA TYR A 113 -6.18 5.96 43.69
C TYR A 113 -4.89 6.45 43.07
N GLY A 114 -4.79 6.45 41.72
CA GLY A 114 -3.60 6.91 40.96
C GLY A 114 -2.43 5.92 40.93
N GLY A 115 -2.61 4.69 41.46
CA GLY A 115 -1.52 3.71 41.52
C GLY A 115 -1.12 3.13 40.17
N SER A 116 0.16 2.82 40.03
CA SER A 116 0.72 2.16 38.84
C SER A 116 1.78 1.14 39.24
N LEU A 117 2.03 0.17 38.35
CA LEU A 117 3.04 -0.85 38.58
C LEU A 117 3.95 -0.92 37.35
N THR A 118 5.25 -0.75 37.60
CA THR A 118 6.31 -0.98 36.63
C THR A 118 7.09 -2.23 37.01
N ILE A 119 7.29 -3.17 36.07
CA ILE A 119 8.13 -4.37 36.29
C ILE A 119 9.29 -4.28 35.30
N ILE A 120 10.51 -4.30 35.81
CA ILE A 120 11.73 -4.09 35.01
C ILE A 120 12.69 -5.26 35.18
N GLY A 121 13.02 -5.91 34.05
CA GLY A 121 14.11 -6.89 33.98
C GLY A 121 15.47 -6.25 33.80
N GLN A 122 16.54 -7.02 33.97
CA GLN A 122 17.93 -6.59 33.77
C GLN A 122 18.35 -6.59 32.27
N GLY A 123 17.46 -6.89 31.39
CA GLY A 123 17.65 -7.00 29.94
C GLY A 123 16.79 -8.12 29.40
N ASN A 124 16.24 -7.94 28.21
CA ASN A 124 15.41 -8.97 27.56
C ASN A 124 16.23 -10.20 27.11
N ASP A 125 17.55 -10.11 27.17
CA ASP A 125 18.52 -11.21 27.01
C ASP A 125 18.94 -11.87 28.32
N LYS A 126 18.48 -11.38 29.47
CA LYS A 126 18.91 -11.79 30.79
C LYS A 126 17.80 -12.16 31.75
N THR A 127 16.63 -11.54 31.62
CA THR A 127 15.47 -11.79 32.51
C THR A 127 14.37 -12.45 31.71
N PHE A 128 14.02 -13.68 32.07
CA PHE A 128 13.03 -14.50 31.39
C PHE A 128 11.87 -14.83 32.32
N ILE A 129 10.65 -14.75 31.82
CA ILE A 129 9.47 -15.32 32.42
C ILE A 129 9.01 -16.46 31.49
N ASP A 130 9.10 -17.70 31.97
CA ASP A 130 8.84 -18.88 31.18
C ASP A 130 7.55 -19.56 31.64
N GLY A 131 6.58 -19.64 30.74
CA GLY A 131 5.30 -20.31 30.98
C GLY A 131 5.36 -21.83 30.87
N GLU A 132 6.52 -22.40 30.57
CA GLU A 132 6.78 -23.86 30.48
C GLU A 132 5.78 -24.59 29.57
N SER A 133 5.15 -23.88 28.64
CA SER A 133 4.07 -24.36 27.76
C SER A 133 2.80 -24.86 28.50
N VAL A 134 2.57 -24.39 29.70
CA VAL A 134 1.40 -24.75 30.55
C VAL A 134 0.69 -23.55 31.15
N SER A 135 1.37 -22.42 31.36
CA SER A 135 0.85 -21.23 32.03
C SER A 135 1.11 -19.95 31.24
N SER A 136 0.41 -18.87 31.61
CA SER A 136 0.67 -17.50 31.18
C SER A 136 1.50 -16.76 32.24
N PHE A 137 2.03 -15.58 31.91
CA PHE A 137 2.56 -14.68 32.95
C PHE A 137 1.42 -14.01 33.72
N LEU A 138 0.61 -13.24 33.01
CA LEU A 138 -0.53 -12.52 33.60
C LEU A 138 -1.85 -13.06 33.08
N LYS A 139 -2.49 -13.90 33.85
CA LYS A 139 -3.80 -14.46 33.59
C LYS A 139 -4.89 -13.39 33.60
N SER A 140 -4.75 -12.36 34.44
CA SER A 140 -5.71 -11.26 34.55
C SER A 140 -5.03 -9.99 35.08
N VAL A 141 -5.28 -8.87 34.40
CA VAL A 141 -4.96 -7.52 34.90
C VAL A 141 -6.28 -6.75 34.89
N SER A 142 -6.67 -6.14 36.03
CA SER A 142 -7.93 -5.41 36.14
C SER A 142 -7.95 -4.15 35.26
N GLY A 143 -9.18 -3.69 34.91
CA GLY A 143 -9.38 -2.52 34.05
C GLY A 143 -8.82 -1.21 34.61
N ASP A 144 -8.67 -1.14 35.92
CA ASP A 144 -8.18 0.07 36.63
C ASP A 144 -6.67 0.03 36.89
N THR A 145 -5.93 -0.89 36.26
CA THR A 145 -4.47 -1.03 36.47
C THR A 145 -3.71 -0.33 35.36
N ALA A 146 -2.72 0.51 35.72
CA ALA A 146 -1.68 0.97 34.81
C ALA A 146 -0.43 0.11 35.00
N LEU A 147 -0.12 -0.70 34.01
CA LEU A 147 0.99 -1.66 34.03
C LEU A 147 2.04 -1.31 32.98
N THR A 148 3.30 -1.29 33.38
CA THR A 148 4.45 -1.11 32.48
C THR A 148 5.42 -2.28 32.63
N LEU A 149 5.85 -2.89 31.53
CA LEU A 149 6.78 -4.01 31.46
C LEU A 149 7.99 -3.61 30.61
N ILE A 150 9.19 -3.76 31.15
CA ILE A 150 10.41 -3.28 30.50
C ILE A 150 11.52 -4.32 30.60
N ASN A 151 12.26 -4.53 29.51
CA ASN A 151 13.49 -5.34 29.48
C ASN A 151 13.30 -6.81 29.90
N ILE A 152 12.21 -7.46 29.50
CA ILE A 152 11.86 -8.84 29.90
C ILE A 152 11.57 -9.68 28.66
N SER A 153 12.00 -10.94 28.68
CA SER A 153 11.57 -11.97 27.74
C SER A 153 10.45 -12.84 28.33
N PHE A 154 9.33 -12.94 27.61
CA PHE A 154 8.17 -13.74 27.91
C PHE A 154 8.12 -14.92 26.95
N ILE A 155 8.42 -16.11 27.45
CA ILE A 155 8.63 -17.28 26.60
C ILE A 155 7.74 -18.47 26.99
N ASN A 156 7.42 -19.30 25.98
CA ASN A 156 6.71 -20.58 26.14
C ASN A 156 5.38 -20.44 26.91
N GLY A 157 4.69 -19.33 26.79
CA GLY A 157 3.39 -19.15 27.42
C GLY A 157 2.30 -19.98 26.75
N LYS A 158 1.34 -20.46 27.55
CA LYS A 158 0.18 -21.19 27.05
C LYS A 158 -1.06 -20.90 27.87
N ALA A 159 -2.10 -20.41 27.20
CA ALA A 159 -3.40 -20.17 27.79
C ALA A 159 -4.49 -20.28 26.72
N SER A 160 -5.75 -20.23 27.12
CA SER A 160 -6.85 -20.15 26.16
C SER A 160 -6.88 -18.79 25.46
N THR A 161 -6.50 -17.72 26.14
CA THR A 161 -6.51 -16.33 25.66
C THR A 161 -5.40 -15.57 26.37
N GLY A 162 -4.63 -14.76 25.63
CA GLY A 162 -3.51 -14.02 26.16
C GLY A 162 -2.44 -14.95 26.73
N SER A 163 -1.75 -15.68 25.84
CA SER A 163 -0.86 -16.76 26.24
C SER A 163 0.27 -16.33 27.17
N MET A 164 0.56 -15.02 27.21
CA MET A 164 1.44 -14.42 28.23
C MET A 164 0.71 -13.34 29.03
N ILE A 165 -0.06 -12.47 28.36
CA ILE A 165 -0.68 -11.34 29.03
C ILE A 165 -2.15 -11.20 28.62
N ASN A 166 -3.06 -11.23 29.59
CA ASN A 166 -4.46 -10.86 29.42
C ASN A 166 -4.75 -9.61 30.27
N CYS A 167 -4.74 -8.44 29.60
CA CYS A 167 -4.81 -7.15 30.27
C CYS A 167 -6.13 -6.44 30.01
N GLY A 168 -6.87 -6.12 31.08
CA GLY A 168 -8.02 -5.24 31.06
C GLY A 168 -7.70 -3.78 31.34
N GLY A 169 -6.49 -3.49 31.87
CA GLY A 169 -5.99 -2.14 32.19
C GLY A 169 -5.14 -1.52 31.08
N ASN A 170 -4.54 -0.38 31.40
CA ASN A 170 -3.56 0.24 30.52
C ASN A 170 -2.26 -0.57 30.53
N LEU A 171 -1.69 -0.82 29.34
CA LEU A 171 -0.49 -1.64 29.20
C LEU A 171 0.56 -0.91 28.38
N THR A 172 1.74 -0.77 28.97
CA THR A 172 2.96 -0.36 28.25
C THR A 172 3.96 -1.52 28.26
N VAL A 173 4.53 -1.81 27.10
CA VAL A 173 5.56 -2.83 26.89
C VAL A 173 6.71 -2.18 26.14
N ASP A 174 7.90 -2.19 26.72
CA ASP A 174 9.07 -1.58 26.11
C ASP A 174 10.29 -2.50 26.20
N ASN A 175 11.00 -2.65 25.09
CA ASN A 175 12.20 -3.48 24.97
C ASN A 175 12.00 -4.91 25.52
N CYS A 176 10.87 -5.53 25.17
CA CYS A 176 10.49 -6.90 25.57
C CYS A 176 10.53 -7.86 24.40
N VAL A 177 10.68 -9.16 24.73
CA VAL A 177 10.58 -10.25 23.75
C VAL A 177 9.42 -11.16 24.11
N PHE A 178 8.59 -11.54 23.15
CA PHE A 178 7.53 -12.54 23.26
C PHE A 178 7.81 -13.66 22.27
N GLU A 179 8.22 -14.83 22.78
CA GLU A 179 8.66 -15.92 21.92
C GLU A 179 8.00 -17.24 22.25
N ASN A 180 7.57 -17.98 21.20
CA ASN A 180 6.99 -19.32 21.29
C ASN A 180 5.72 -19.41 22.16
N ASN A 181 4.93 -18.36 22.23
CA ASN A 181 3.71 -18.33 23.04
C ASN A 181 2.52 -18.85 22.23
N TYR A 182 1.64 -19.64 22.85
CA TYR A 182 0.51 -20.29 22.19
C TYR A 182 -0.83 -20.07 22.89
N ALA A 183 -1.71 -19.30 22.23
CA ALA A 183 -3.10 -19.16 22.66
C ALA A 183 -3.98 -20.24 22.01
N THR A 184 -4.42 -21.22 22.80
CA THR A 184 -5.16 -22.39 22.32
C THR A 184 -6.62 -22.13 22.00
N GLY A 185 -7.19 -21.04 22.53
CA GLY A 185 -8.59 -20.65 22.33
C GLY A 185 -8.76 -19.62 21.22
N SER A 186 -8.37 -18.38 21.40
CA SER A 186 -8.70 -17.36 20.40
C SER A 186 -7.65 -16.27 20.16
N GLN A 187 -6.97 -15.76 21.13
CA GLN A 187 -6.18 -14.51 21.00
C GLN A 187 -4.78 -14.67 21.59
N GLY A 188 -3.78 -14.10 20.95
CA GLY A 188 -2.37 -14.37 21.00
C GLY A 188 -1.57 -14.08 22.28
N ALA A 189 -0.29 -13.71 22.11
CA ALA A 189 0.65 -13.50 23.20
C ALA A 189 0.19 -12.40 24.15
N ILE A 190 -0.25 -11.27 23.61
CA ILE A 190 -0.88 -10.17 24.35
C ILE A 190 -2.34 -10.01 23.94
N VAL A 191 -3.23 -10.01 24.92
CA VAL A 191 -4.62 -9.54 24.78
C VAL A 191 -4.79 -8.29 25.63
N SER A 192 -5.18 -7.19 25.00
CA SER A 192 -5.44 -5.93 25.68
C SER A 192 -6.88 -5.47 25.41
N LYS A 193 -7.61 -5.19 26.49
CA LYS A 193 -8.97 -4.65 26.50
C LYS A 193 -9.05 -3.32 27.27
N GLY A 194 -7.89 -2.80 27.67
CA GLY A 194 -7.77 -1.55 28.42
C GLY A 194 -7.91 -0.31 27.53
N MET A 195 -7.80 0.85 28.13
CA MET A 195 -7.91 2.13 27.43
C MET A 195 -6.74 2.37 26.50
N ASP A 196 -5.51 2.08 26.92
CA ASP A 196 -4.32 2.30 26.11
C ASP A 196 -3.42 1.05 26.08
N LEU A 197 -2.96 0.73 24.88
CA LEU A 197 -1.86 -0.21 24.65
C LEU A 197 -0.73 0.50 23.98
N LYS A 198 0.46 0.48 24.61
CA LYS A 198 1.70 0.97 24.03
C LYS A 198 2.71 -0.16 23.96
N VAL A 199 3.26 -0.42 22.78
CA VAL A 199 4.34 -1.41 22.54
C VAL A 199 5.44 -0.73 21.77
N THR A 200 6.65 -0.70 22.36
CA THR A 200 7.81 -0.05 21.75
C THR A 200 9.04 -0.95 21.84
N ASN A 201 9.93 -0.87 20.83
CA ASN A 201 11.23 -1.52 20.81
C ASN A 201 11.18 -3.04 21.10
N SER A 202 10.07 -3.71 20.80
CA SER A 202 9.80 -5.07 21.25
C SER A 202 9.80 -6.08 20.09
N VAL A 203 10.07 -7.33 20.42
CA VAL A 203 10.16 -8.42 19.44
C VAL A 203 9.12 -9.49 19.73
N PHE A 204 8.35 -9.86 18.73
CA PHE A 204 7.39 -10.96 18.77
C PHE A 204 7.84 -12.02 17.77
N LYS A 205 7.97 -13.27 18.22
CA LYS A 205 8.55 -14.31 17.38
C LYS A 205 7.92 -15.68 17.64
N ASN A 206 7.54 -16.37 16.57
CA ASN A 206 6.97 -17.72 16.62
C ASN A 206 5.72 -17.84 17.51
N ASN A 207 4.96 -16.80 17.71
CA ASN A 207 3.75 -16.87 18.52
C ASN A 207 2.59 -17.47 17.71
N LYS A 208 1.69 -18.17 18.40
CA LYS A 208 0.56 -18.87 17.78
C LYS A 208 -0.75 -18.51 18.45
N ALA A 209 -1.80 -18.41 17.64
CA ALA A 209 -3.18 -18.34 18.12
C ALA A 209 -4.09 -19.23 17.30
N SER A 210 -5.19 -19.68 17.86
CA SER A 210 -6.18 -20.44 17.09
C SER A 210 -7.18 -19.57 16.35
N ASN A 211 -7.19 -18.24 16.57
CA ASN A 211 -8.15 -17.39 15.90
C ASN A 211 -7.60 -16.02 15.48
N GLN A 212 -7.19 -15.14 16.40
CA GLN A 212 -6.88 -13.74 16.09
C GLN A 212 -5.58 -13.28 16.75
N GLY A 213 -4.82 -12.44 16.06
CA GLY A 213 -3.67 -11.70 16.56
C GLY A 213 -2.67 -12.58 17.33
N PRO A 214 -1.98 -13.55 16.70
CA PRO A 214 -1.00 -14.38 17.36
C PRO A 214 -0.03 -13.63 18.26
N ASP A 215 0.34 -12.42 17.88
CA ASP A 215 1.22 -11.57 18.67
C ASP A 215 0.43 -10.62 19.57
N ILE A 216 -0.45 -9.81 18.97
CA ILE A 216 -1.23 -8.78 19.69
C ILE A 216 -2.68 -8.82 19.25
N CYS A 217 -3.59 -8.84 20.22
CA CYS A 217 -5.00 -8.61 20.01
C CYS A 217 -5.49 -7.47 20.92
N PHE A 218 -6.03 -6.41 20.31
CA PHE A 218 -6.60 -5.27 21.02
C PHE A 218 -8.08 -5.11 20.67
N ASN A 219 -8.92 -4.87 21.68
CA ASN A 219 -10.34 -4.63 21.47
C ASN A 219 -10.92 -3.69 22.56
N ASN A 220 -10.94 -2.39 22.28
CA ASN A 220 -11.64 -1.41 23.09
C ASN A 220 -11.91 -0.13 22.29
N ASN A 221 -13.19 0.22 22.10
CA ASN A 221 -13.63 1.37 21.29
C ASN A 221 -13.29 2.76 21.89
N LYS A 222 -12.82 2.82 23.11
CA LYS A 222 -12.39 4.05 23.78
C LYS A 222 -10.87 4.16 23.87
N GLY A 223 -10.17 3.06 23.60
CA GLY A 223 -8.73 2.94 23.82
C GLY A 223 -7.90 3.32 22.60
N ASN A 224 -6.65 3.68 22.87
CA ASN A 224 -5.65 3.96 21.85
C ASN A 224 -4.62 2.84 21.77
N VAL A 225 -4.07 2.63 20.56
CA VAL A 225 -3.01 1.66 20.32
C VAL A 225 -1.82 2.36 19.71
N TYR A 226 -0.63 2.19 20.33
CA TYR A 226 0.63 2.70 19.84
C TYR A 226 1.61 1.53 19.72
N ILE A 227 2.02 1.18 18.51
CA ILE A 227 3.05 0.17 18.25
C ILE A 227 4.14 0.82 17.41
N ASP A 228 5.33 0.94 17.98
CA ASP A 228 6.42 1.65 17.36
C ASP A 228 7.74 0.89 17.47
N ASN A 229 8.56 0.95 16.41
CA ASN A 229 9.90 0.38 16.38
C ASN A 229 9.97 -1.07 16.89
N SER A 230 8.98 -1.89 16.54
CA SER A 230 8.85 -3.28 16.99
C SER A 230 8.89 -4.26 15.83
N SER A 231 9.20 -5.51 16.12
CA SER A 231 9.38 -6.54 15.09
C SER A 231 8.51 -7.75 15.35
N PHE A 232 7.87 -8.26 14.29
CA PHE A 232 6.93 -9.36 14.31
C PHE A 232 7.39 -10.43 13.33
N TYR A 233 7.73 -11.63 13.82
CA TYR A 233 8.31 -12.69 13.03
C TYR A 233 7.52 -13.98 13.15
N ASN A 234 7.24 -14.62 12.01
CA ASN A 234 6.74 -15.97 11.94
C ASN A 234 5.51 -16.26 12.84
N ALA A 235 4.62 -15.26 12.94
CA ALA A 235 3.36 -15.42 13.64
C ALA A 235 2.45 -16.40 12.89
N THR A 236 1.77 -17.30 13.62
CA THR A 236 0.94 -18.34 13.02
C THR A 236 -0.47 -18.33 13.59
N ASN A 237 -1.46 -18.23 12.71
CA ASN A 237 -2.86 -18.49 13.04
C ASN A 237 -3.25 -19.89 12.57
N THR A 238 -3.82 -20.73 13.45
CA THR A 238 -4.23 -22.10 13.13
C THR A 238 -5.73 -22.25 12.85
N GLY A 239 -6.51 -21.19 13.01
CA GLY A 239 -7.96 -21.19 12.81
C GLY A 239 -8.42 -20.58 11.47
N TYR A 240 -9.74 -20.49 11.31
CA TYR A 240 -10.40 -20.07 10.07
C TYR A 240 -10.88 -18.61 10.08
N SER A 241 -10.50 -17.79 11.05
CA SER A 241 -10.93 -16.40 11.08
C SER A 241 -9.74 -15.44 11.04
N CYS A 242 -9.92 -14.19 11.33
CA CYS A 242 -8.95 -13.09 11.15
C CYS A 242 -7.51 -13.48 11.52
N GLY A 243 -6.63 -13.55 10.52
CA GLY A 243 -5.30 -14.17 10.61
C GLY A 243 -4.15 -13.25 10.93
N ALA A 244 -4.36 -11.93 11.07
CA ALA A 244 -3.27 -10.98 11.22
C ALA A 244 -2.42 -11.22 12.48
N SER A 245 -1.12 -11.07 12.35
CA SER A 245 -0.16 -11.06 13.47
C SER A 245 -0.58 -10.04 14.55
N VAL A 246 -0.93 -8.83 14.12
CA VAL A 246 -1.49 -7.78 14.97
C VAL A 246 -2.94 -7.52 14.56
N TYR A 247 -3.85 -7.81 15.46
CA TYR A 247 -5.29 -7.60 15.30
C TYR A 247 -5.79 -6.50 16.23
N ILE A 248 -6.28 -5.40 15.65
CA ILE A 248 -6.85 -4.27 16.37
C ILE A 248 -8.31 -4.11 15.97
N SER A 249 -9.20 -4.26 16.90
CA SER A 249 -10.64 -4.10 16.71
C SER A 249 -11.17 -3.00 17.62
N ASN A 250 -12.02 -2.12 17.06
CA ASN A 250 -12.69 -1.07 17.82
C ASN A 250 -11.75 -0.13 18.62
N SER A 251 -10.60 0.26 18.07
CA SER A 251 -9.76 1.29 18.70
C SER A 251 -10.29 2.69 18.40
N LYS A 252 -10.09 3.63 19.34
CA LYS A 252 -10.32 5.06 19.09
C LYS A 252 -9.30 5.59 18.09
N ASN A 253 -8.02 5.32 18.35
CA ASN A 253 -6.92 5.63 17.45
C ASN A 253 -5.90 4.48 17.47
N ALA A 254 -5.30 4.19 16.32
CA ALA A 254 -4.19 3.25 16.21
C ALA A 254 -3.02 3.92 15.47
N LYS A 255 -1.84 3.96 16.09
CA LYS A 255 -0.61 4.44 15.46
C LYS A 255 0.40 3.31 15.40
N ILE A 256 0.68 2.85 14.18
CA ILE A 256 1.55 1.71 13.90
C ILE A 256 2.70 2.23 13.03
N THR A 257 3.87 2.45 13.66
CA THR A 257 4.97 3.17 13.00
C THR A 257 6.31 2.48 13.16
N GLY A 258 7.15 2.51 12.11
CA GLY A 258 8.52 2.03 12.18
C GLY A 258 8.70 0.54 12.44
N ASN A 259 7.66 -0.28 12.26
CA ASN A 259 7.69 -1.69 12.61
C ASN A 259 8.13 -2.57 11.43
N THR A 260 8.66 -3.75 11.76
CA THR A 260 8.97 -4.79 10.78
C THR A 260 8.06 -6.00 10.99
N PHE A 261 7.36 -6.43 9.94
CA PHE A 261 6.60 -7.66 9.86
C PHE A 261 7.29 -8.59 8.88
N LYS A 262 7.66 -9.80 9.31
CA LYS A 262 8.46 -10.69 8.46
C LYS A 262 8.03 -12.15 8.56
N ASP A 263 8.01 -12.83 7.40
CA ASP A 263 7.72 -14.26 7.27
C ASP A 263 6.36 -14.64 7.89
N ILE A 264 5.33 -13.83 7.65
CA ILE A 264 3.99 -14.03 8.19
C ILE A 264 3.06 -14.54 7.08
N VAL A 265 2.39 -15.65 7.33
CA VAL A 265 1.45 -16.26 6.39
C VAL A 265 0.03 -16.16 6.93
N GLY A 266 -0.82 -15.46 6.21
CA GLY A 266 -2.25 -15.40 6.44
C GLY A 266 -2.98 -16.49 5.67
N ASN A 267 -3.93 -17.16 6.32
CA ASN A 267 -4.65 -18.28 5.72
C ASN A 267 -6.10 -17.94 5.33
N TYR A 268 -6.66 -16.85 5.82
CA TYR A 268 -8.07 -16.53 5.60
C TYR A 268 -8.32 -15.06 5.23
N ASN A 269 -8.20 -14.10 6.13
CA ASN A 269 -8.55 -12.70 5.83
C ASN A 269 -7.34 -11.81 5.57
N ASP A 270 -6.28 -11.90 6.35
CA ASP A 270 -5.14 -11.00 6.35
C ASP A 270 -3.89 -11.69 6.87
N ALA A 271 -2.73 -11.13 6.58
CA ALA A 271 -1.47 -11.74 6.99
C ALA A 271 -0.84 -11.02 8.19
N ALA A 272 -0.52 -9.74 8.07
CA ALA A 272 0.33 -9.06 9.05
C ALA A 272 -0.42 -8.12 9.99
N LEU A 273 -1.29 -7.27 9.46
CA LEU A 273 -1.97 -6.23 10.24
C LEU A 273 -3.44 -6.14 9.88
N GLN A 274 -4.30 -6.18 10.89
CA GLN A 274 -5.71 -5.83 10.75
C GLN A 274 -6.08 -4.70 11.70
N ILE A 275 -6.76 -3.67 11.17
CA ILE A 275 -7.42 -2.63 11.96
C ILE A 275 -8.87 -2.57 11.51
N SER A 276 -9.78 -2.96 12.40
CA SER A 276 -11.21 -2.94 12.16
C SER A 276 -11.86 -1.86 13.04
N SER A 277 -12.55 -0.90 12.41
CA SER A 277 -13.26 0.19 13.09
C SER A 277 -12.35 1.06 13.97
N GLY A 278 -11.65 1.99 13.36
CA GLY A 278 -10.77 2.92 14.08
C GLY A 278 -10.21 4.00 13.17
N ASN A 279 -9.41 4.90 13.75
CA ASN A 279 -8.59 5.86 13.05
C ASN A 279 -7.15 5.35 13.05
N GLY A 280 -6.70 4.77 11.93
CA GLY A 280 -5.37 4.21 11.81
C GLY A 280 -4.37 5.18 11.18
N GLN A 281 -3.16 5.24 11.76
CA GLN A 281 -1.97 5.86 11.15
C GLN A 281 -0.91 4.77 11.02
N ILE A 282 -0.76 4.26 9.81
CA ILE A 282 0.13 3.15 9.48
C ILE A 282 1.28 3.72 8.64
N MET A 283 2.45 3.96 9.26
CA MET A 283 3.51 4.73 8.63
C MET A 283 4.90 4.10 8.83
N ASN A 284 5.74 4.14 7.79
CA ASN A 284 7.14 3.71 7.85
C ASN A 284 7.34 2.23 8.26
N ASN A 285 6.34 1.37 8.05
CA ASN A 285 6.46 -0.04 8.37
C ASN A 285 7.03 -0.82 7.18
N VAL A 286 7.72 -1.92 7.46
CA VAL A 286 8.29 -2.81 6.45
C VAL A 286 7.63 -4.19 6.57
N PHE A 287 7.09 -4.70 5.46
CA PHE A 287 6.46 -6.01 5.35
C PHE A 287 7.31 -6.87 4.43
N ILE A 288 7.94 -7.93 4.97
CA ILE A 288 8.88 -8.79 4.25
C ILE A 288 8.33 -10.20 4.22
N ASN A 289 8.20 -10.81 3.04
CA ASN A 289 7.68 -12.16 2.86
C ASN A 289 6.32 -12.37 3.56
N CYS A 290 5.51 -11.33 3.68
CA CYS A 290 4.17 -11.44 4.25
C CYS A 290 3.20 -11.84 3.15
N THR A 291 2.55 -12.99 3.29
CA THR A 291 1.70 -13.54 2.22
C THR A 291 0.34 -13.94 2.74
N ASN A 292 -0.68 -13.71 1.91
CA ASN A 292 -2.00 -14.29 2.11
C ASN A 292 -2.33 -15.15 0.90
N SER A 293 -2.41 -16.45 1.11
CA SER A 293 -2.60 -17.46 0.06
C SER A 293 -4.06 -17.85 -0.18
N ASN A 294 -5.00 -17.24 0.50
CA ASN A 294 -6.41 -17.63 0.36
C ASN A 294 -6.92 -17.37 -1.07
N THR A 295 -7.48 -18.41 -1.67
CA THR A 295 -8.03 -18.41 -3.04
C THR A 295 -9.56 -18.31 -3.08
N ASP A 296 -10.23 -18.20 -1.93
CA ASP A 296 -11.69 -18.16 -1.88
C ASP A 296 -12.24 -16.92 -2.59
N THR A 297 -13.22 -17.09 -3.47
CA THR A 297 -13.81 -16.03 -4.29
C THR A 297 -15.11 -15.47 -3.69
N GLY A 298 -15.54 -15.95 -2.54
CA GLY A 298 -16.77 -15.51 -1.88
C GLY A 298 -16.73 -14.03 -1.47
N ASN A 299 -17.90 -13.39 -1.35
CA ASN A 299 -18.02 -11.98 -0.95
C ASN A 299 -17.47 -11.67 0.47
N TRP A 300 -17.14 -12.69 1.24
CA TRP A 300 -16.58 -12.61 2.59
C TRP A 300 -15.05 -12.60 2.60
N ALA A 301 -14.46 -12.85 1.46
CA ALA A 301 -13.03 -13.00 1.27
C ALA A 301 -12.37 -11.62 1.11
N GLN A 302 -11.99 -10.99 2.19
CA GLN A 302 -11.34 -9.69 2.23
C GLN A 302 -9.86 -9.89 2.57
N TYR A 303 -8.98 -9.82 1.57
CA TYR A 303 -7.62 -10.33 1.68
C TYR A 303 -6.59 -9.28 1.34
N GLY A 304 -5.63 -9.11 2.21
CA GLY A 304 -4.44 -8.27 2.01
C GLY A 304 -3.31 -8.78 2.90
N VAL A 305 -2.17 -8.16 2.77
CA VAL A 305 -1.14 -8.20 3.82
C VAL A 305 -1.59 -7.31 4.97
N ILE A 306 -2.25 -6.21 4.62
CA ILE A 306 -2.91 -5.30 5.56
C ILE A 306 -4.40 -5.24 5.24
N TYR A 307 -5.23 -5.34 6.28
CA TYR A 307 -6.68 -5.14 6.20
C TYR A 307 -7.12 -3.98 7.10
N LEU A 308 -7.83 -3.03 6.52
CA LEU A 308 -8.25 -1.80 7.21
C LEU A 308 -9.74 -1.51 6.98
N THR A 309 -10.43 -1.12 8.04
CA THR A 309 -11.75 -0.46 7.97
C THR A 309 -11.75 0.78 8.83
N GLY A 310 -12.57 1.78 8.49
CA GLY A 310 -12.57 3.08 9.18
C GLY A 310 -11.62 4.09 8.54
N ASN A 311 -11.28 5.15 9.28
CA ASN A 311 -10.45 6.24 8.77
C ASN A 311 -8.96 5.89 8.93
N ASN A 312 -8.27 5.64 7.82
CA ASN A 312 -6.88 5.21 7.88
C ASN A 312 -5.98 6.08 7.00
N ILE A 313 -4.80 6.38 7.52
CA ILE A 313 -3.72 7.07 6.81
C ILE A 313 -2.56 6.10 6.66
N LEU A 314 -2.16 5.82 5.42
CA LEU A 314 -1.01 5.00 5.11
C LEU A 314 0.06 5.86 4.49
N LYS A 315 1.29 5.83 5.08
CA LYS A 315 2.43 6.58 4.55
C LYS A 315 3.71 5.78 4.67
N GLN A 316 4.51 5.77 3.60
CA GLN A 316 5.88 5.28 3.61
C GLN A 316 6.03 3.83 4.09
N ASN A 317 5.00 3.00 3.86
CA ASN A 317 5.10 1.57 4.13
C ASN A 317 5.76 0.84 2.96
N LYS A 318 6.62 -0.11 3.24
CA LYS A 318 7.36 -0.86 2.23
C LYS A 318 6.99 -2.33 2.26
N PHE A 319 6.73 -2.90 1.08
CA PHE A 319 6.46 -4.32 0.89
C PHE A 319 7.60 -4.96 0.09
N ILE A 320 8.19 -6.01 0.63
CA ILE A 320 9.29 -6.76 0.02
C ILE A 320 8.87 -8.22 -0.08
N ASN A 321 8.84 -8.78 -1.29
CA ASN A 321 8.42 -10.16 -1.55
C ASN A 321 7.08 -10.53 -0.88
N SER A 322 6.22 -9.55 -0.65
CA SER A 322 4.92 -9.75 0.00
C SER A 322 3.83 -9.79 -1.05
N SER A 323 2.82 -10.63 -0.84
CA SER A 323 1.77 -10.84 -1.84
C SER A 323 0.44 -11.25 -1.23
N SER A 324 -0.62 -10.96 -1.97
CA SER A 324 -1.97 -11.44 -1.72
C SER A 324 -2.74 -11.51 -3.05
N ASN A 325 -3.69 -12.42 -3.15
CA ASN A 325 -4.52 -12.60 -4.34
C ASN A 325 -5.43 -11.39 -4.63
N LYS A 326 -5.70 -10.55 -3.64
CA LYS A 326 -6.56 -9.36 -3.75
C LYS A 326 -5.80 -8.04 -3.70
N GLY A 327 -4.44 -8.09 -3.68
CA GLY A 327 -3.56 -6.93 -3.52
C GLY A 327 -3.00 -6.83 -2.10
N LEU A 328 -2.01 -5.96 -1.92
CA LEU A 328 -1.27 -5.85 -0.65
C LEU A 328 -2.10 -5.23 0.47
N ILE A 329 -2.96 -4.27 0.13
CA ILE A 329 -3.74 -3.52 1.09
C ILE A 329 -5.22 -3.61 0.73
N TYR A 330 -6.01 -4.16 1.65
CA TYR A 330 -7.46 -4.02 1.62
C TYR A 330 -7.87 -2.89 2.57
N ASN A 331 -8.46 -1.84 2.04
CA ASN A 331 -8.96 -0.73 2.83
C ASN A 331 -10.42 -0.43 2.48
N ASN A 332 -11.31 -0.64 3.43
CA ASN A 332 -12.75 -0.35 3.32
C ASN A 332 -13.15 0.87 4.17
N GLY A 333 -12.29 1.82 4.29
CA GLY A 333 -12.51 3.08 5.00
C GLY A 333 -11.89 4.26 4.24
N PHE A 334 -11.80 5.38 4.91
CA PHE A 334 -11.10 6.55 4.39
C PHE A 334 -9.59 6.35 4.45
N MET A 335 -8.90 6.90 3.48
CA MET A 335 -7.46 6.78 3.41
C MET A 335 -6.88 7.98 2.68
N ASN A 336 -5.65 8.32 2.99
CA ASN A 336 -4.87 9.24 2.19
C ASN A 336 -4.29 8.45 1.00
N ALA A 337 -4.86 8.62 -0.18
CA ALA A 337 -4.46 7.93 -1.38
C ALA A 337 -3.96 8.90 -2.44
N VAL A 338 -3.08 8.43 -3.29
CA VAL A 338 -2.63 9.15 -4.48
C VAL A 338 -3.31 8.54 -5.69
N ILE A 339 -3.91 9.38 -6.53
CA ILE A 339 -4.44 8.99 -7.83
C ILE A 339 -3.42 9.39 -8.89
N THR A 340 -3.09 8.46 -9.77
CA THR A 340 -2.25 8.72 -10.93
C THR A 340 -2.97 8.28 -12.20
N PHE A 341 -2.79 9.01 -13.30
CA PHE A 341 -3.29 8.59 -14.59
C PHE A 341 -2.26 7.70 -15.30
N ASN A 342 -2.72 6.59 -15.86
CA ASN A 342 -1.85 5.64 -16.54
C ASN A 342 -1.66 6.00 -18.02
N ASP A 343 -2.77 6.29 -18.72
CA ASP A 343 -2.76 6.67 -20.12
C ASP A 343 -3.93 7.60 -20.41
N VAL A 344 -3.65 8.71 -21.07
CA VAL A 344 -4.68 9.56 -21.67
C VAL A 344 -4.40 9.70 -23.13
N PHE A 345 -5.37 9.29 -23.89
CA PHE A 345 -5.25 9.32 -25.31
C PHE A 345 -6.00 10.51 -25.90
N THR A 346 -5.35 11.30 -26.74
CA THR A 346 -5.77 12.66 -27.07
C THR A 346 -6.23 12.85 -28.52
N ASP A 347 -6.12 11.84 -29.37
CA ASP A 347 -6.39 11.95 -30.81
C ASP A 347 -7.72 11.31 -31.26
N LYS A 348 -8.55 10.84 -30.33
CA LYS A 348 -9.77 10.09 -30.66
C LYS A 348 -11.03 10.76 -30.16
N THR A 349 -12.12 10.43 -30.82
CA THR A 349 -13.48 10.74 -30.36
C THR A 349 -13.94 9.80 -29.24
N THR A 350 -13.25 8.70 -29.01
CA THR A 350 -13.46 7.79 -27.90
C THR A 350 -12.10 7.39 -27.35
N PHE A 351 -11.89 7.58 -26.07
CA PHE A 351 -10.66 7.22 -25.37
C PHE A 351 -10.98 6.68 -23.97
N THR A 352 -10.01 6.02 -23.37
CA THR A 352 -10.16 5.45 -22.03
C THR A 352 -9.32 6.25 -21.04
N LEU A 353 -9.98 6.81 -20.05
CA LEU A 353 -9.32 7.33 -18.86
C LEU A 353 -9.01 6.16 -17.94
N SER A 354 -7.79 6.07 -17.48
CA SER A 354 -7.35 5.03 -16.56
C SER A 354 -6.61 5.67 -15.40
N ALA A 355 -7.14 5.51 -14.19
CA ALA A 355 -6.55 6.04 -12.98
C ALA A 355 -6.16 4.91 -12.02
N THR A 356 -4.95 4.99 -11.46
CA THR A 356 -4.49 4.06 -10.41
C THR A 356 -4.55 4.75 -9.06
N ILE A 357 -5.18 4.10 -8.10
CA ILE A 357 -5.20 4.53 -6.70
C ILE A 357 -4.14 3.76 -5.91
N THR A 358 -3.23 4.48 -5.29
CA THR A 358 -2.12 3.93 -4.51
C THR A 358 -2.01 4.63 -3.16
N ASP A 359 -1.27 4.02 -2.23
CA ASP A 359 -0.73 4.77 -1.09
C ASP A 359 0.37 5.74 -1.57
N ASP A 360 0.90 6.56 -0.68
CA ASP A 360 1.93 7.55 -1.01
C ASP A 360 3.33 6.95 -1.32
N MET A 361 3.49 5.64 -1.21
CA MET A 361 4.67 4.88 -1.66
C MET A 361 4.45 4.18 -3.00
N GLY A 362 3.27 4.33 -3.61
CA GLY A 362 2.92 3.70 -4.87
C GLY A 362 2.42 2.25 -4.75
N ASN A 363 2.13 1.77 -3.54
CA ASN A 363 1.53 0.44 -3.39
C ASN A 363 0.04 0.48 -3.78
N THR A 364 -0.37 -0.43 -4.65
CA THR A 364 -1.74 -0.51 -5.15
C THR A 364 -2.74 -0.86 -4.05
N ILE A 365 -3.86 -0.15 -4.03
CA ILE A 365 -4.94 -0.38 -3.08
C ILE A 365 -5.95 -1.35 -3.68
N ALA A 366 -6.08 -2.51 -3.07
CA ALA A 366 -6.87 -3.62 -3.60
C ALA A 366 -8.38 -3.45 -3.43
N SER A 367 -8.83 -2.76 -2.36
CA SER A 367 -10.24 -2.54 -2.13
C SER A 367 -10.85 -1.60 -3.17
N ALA A 368 -12.04 -1.95 -3.66
CA ALA A 368 -12.72 -1.16 -4.68
C ALA A 368 -13.01 0.28 -4.20
N ARG A 369 -12.78 1.24 -5.08
CA ARG A 369 -13.06 2.67 -4.88
C ARG A 369 -13.69 3.22 -6.13
N THR A 370 -14.65 4.11 -5.98
CA THR A 370 -15.22 4.85 -7.10
C THR A 370 -14.38 6.10 -7.37
N ILE A 371 -13.88 6.22 -8.57
CA ILE A 371 -13.15 7.38 -9.07
C ILE A 371 -14.07 8.16 -10.01
N GLU A 372 -14.30 9.41 -9.71
CA GLU A 372 -14.99 10.37 -10.55
C GLU A 372 -13.97 11.05 -11.47
N PHE A 373 -14.33 11.21 -12.74
CA PHE A 373 -13.48 11.86 -13.73
C PHE A 373 -14.14 13.14 -14.24
N ASP A 374 -13.36 14.21 -14.23
CA ASP A 374 -13.76 15.49 -14.83
C ASP A 374 -12.78 15.83 -15.97
N ILE A 375 -13.31 16.52 -16.97
CA ILE A 375 -12.54 17.14 -18.05
C ILE A 375 -12.95 18.62 -18.12
N ASP A 376 -11.99 19.54 -18.00
CA ASP A 376 -12.21 21.00 -17.96
C ASP A 376 -13.25 21.42 -16.92
N GLY A 377 -13.25 20.72 -15.78
CA GLY A 377 -14.21 20.95 -14.71
C GLY A 377 -15.60 20.38 -14.93
N MET A 378 -15.85 19.69 -16.06
CA MET A 378 -17.11 18.99 -16.33
C MET A 378 -16.98 17.51 -16.01
N ASN A 379 -17.92 16.97 -15.23
CA ASN A 379 -17.98 15.55 -14.94
C ASN A 379 -18.29 14.74 -16.20
N VAL A 380 -17.43 13.77 -16.52
CA VAL A 380 -17.58 12.88 -17.67
C VAL A 380 -17.96 11.45 -17.27
N GLY A 381 -18.03 11.17 -15.97
CA GLY A 381 -18.47 9.89 -15.41
C GLY A 381 -17.61 9.39 -14.26
N GLU A 382 -17.95 8.22 -13.78
CA GLU A 382 -17.27 7.55 -12.68
C GLU A 382 -16.99 6.07 -12.99
N SER A 383 -16.00 5.49 -12.35
CA SER A 383 -15.68 4.07 -12.45
C SER A 383 -15.17 3.51 -11.14
N GLY A 384 -15.61 2.29 -10.83
CA GLY A 384 -15.09 1.53 -9.69
C GLY A 384 -13.70 0.97 -9.97
N SER A 385 -12.78 1.12 -9.03
CA SER A 385 -11.45 0.51 -9.16
C SER A 385 -11.52 -1.02 -8.95
N ASN A 386 -10.76 -1.74 -9.76
CA ASN A 386 -10.49 -3.16 -9.61
C ASN A 386 -8.98 -3.34 -9.42
N LYS A 387 -8.57 -3.89 -8.31
CA LYS A 387 -7.13 -3.98 -7.92
C LYS A 387 -6.41 -2.63 -8.02
N GLY A 388 -7.09 -1.57 -7.59
CA GLY A 388 -6.56 -0.22 -7.58
C GLY A 388 -6.63 0.53 -8.92
N VAL A 389 -7.13 -0.06 -10.00
CA VAL A 389 -7.25 0.61 -11.30
C VAL A 389 -8.73 0.84 -11.63
N ALA A 390 -9.10 2.09 -11.86
CA ALA A 390 -10.40 2.51 -12.37
C ALA A 390 -10.26 2.89 -13.84
N THR A 391 -11.18 2.46 -14.70
CA THR A 391 -11.17 2.78 -16.13
C THR A 391 -12.53 3.29 -16.57
N LEU A 392 -12.55 4.39 -17.31
CA LEU A 392 -13.76 4.99 -17.89
C LEU A 392 -13.56 5.25 -19.38
N SER A 393 -14.45 4.72 -20.19
CA SER A 393 -14.48 5.04 -21.63
C SER A 393 -15.29 6.32 -21.83
N VAL A 394 -14.67 7.30 -22.48
CA VAL A 394 -15.26 8.63 -22.74
C VAL A 394 -15.36 8.84 -24.24
N SER A 395 -16.51 9.30 -24.70
CA SER A 395 -16.74 9.72 -26.09
C SER A 395 -16.94 11.23 -26.11
N GLN A 396 -15.89 11.95 -26.44
CA GLN A 396 -15.90 13.43 -26.47
C GLN A 396 -14.94 13.95 -27.54
N LEU A 397 -15.38 14.98 -28.24
CA LEU A 397 -14.51 15.78 -29.11
C LEU A 397 -13.94 16.95 -28.29
N PHE A 398 -12.65 17.17 -28.40
CA PHE A 398 -11.97 18.31 -27.80
C PHE A 398 -11.67 19.37 -28.85
N ASP A 399 -11.73 20.62 -28.43
CA ASP A 399 -11.15 21.72 -29.20
C ASP A 399 -9.62 21.69 -29.14
N ASN A 400 -8.94 22.46 -29.97
CA ASN A 400 -7.49 22.59 -29.86
C ASN A 400 -7.12 23.31 -28.56
N GLY A 401 -6.08 22.84 -27.91
CA GLY A 401 -5.53 23.48 -26.73
C GLY A 401 -5.23 22.53 -25.60
N LYS A 402 -5.12 23.11 -24.40
CA LYS A 402 -4.86 22.37 -23.18
C LYS A 402 -6.15 22.00 -22.48
N HIS A 403 -6.31 20.75 -22.18
CA HIS A 403 -7.43 20.23 -21.41
C HIS A 403 -6.94 19.66 -20.09
N GLU A 404 -7.65 19.99 -19.02
CA GLU A 404 -7.36 19.49 -17.69
C GLU A 404 -8.25 18.26 -17.40
N ILE A 405 -7.61 17.15 -17.05
CA ILE A 405 -8.29 15.93 -16.63
C ILE A 405 -8.05 15.74 -15.15
N THR A 406 -9.12 15.61 -14.39
CA THR A 406 -9.06 15.41 -12.94
C THR A 406 -9.71 14.09 -12.57
N GLY A 407 -9.02 13.29 -11.75
CA GLY A 407 -9.61 12.13 -11.09
C GLY A 407 -9.87 12.46 -9.62
N LYS A 408 -11.05 12.11 -9.12
CA LYS A 408 -11.45 12.31 -7.74
C LYS A 408 -12.00 11.05 -7.13
N TYR A 409 -11.64 10.80 -5.90
CA TYR A 409 -12.29 9.81 -5.06
C TYR A 409 -13.14 10.54 -4.03
N ASN A 410 -14.44 10.46 -4.16
CA ASN A 410 -15.38 11.13 -3.27
C ASN A 410 -15.76 10.20 -2.09
N GLY A 411 -14.79 9.91 -1.21
CA GLY A 411 -15.12 9.26 0.05
C GLY A 411 -15.90 10.19 0.99
N GLU A 412 -16.64 9.63 1.93
CA GLU A 412 -17.58 10.38 2.80
C GLU A 412 -16.93 11.48 3.67
N ASN A 413 -15.61 11.58 3.81
CA ASN A 413 -14.93 12.56 4.66
C ASN A 413 -13.60 13.11 4.10
N ASN A 414 -13.53 13.40 2.82
CA ASN A 414 -12.51 14.28 2.23
C ASN A 414 -11.03 13.99 2.56
N THR A 415 -10.62 12.75 2.62
CA THR A 415 -9.19 12.46 2.79
C THR A 415 -8.59 11.81 1.56
N PHE A 416 -8.37 12.60 0.51
CA PHE A 416 -7.47 12.15 -0.54
C PHE A 416 -6.95 13.33 -1.36
N ASN A 417 -5.85 13.09 -2.04
CA ASN A 417 -5.25 14.06 -2.94
C ASN A 417 -5.85 13.88 -4.33
N PRO A 418 -6.50 14.89 -4.90
CA PRO A 418 -6.90 14.83 -6.30
C PRO A 418 -5.65 14.68 -7.16
N ALA A 419 -5.71 13.83 -8.15
CA ALA A 419 -4.72 13.79 -9.22
C ALA A 419 -5.24 14.60 -10.40
N THR A 420 -4.41 15.49 -10.91
CA THR A 420 -4.71 16.29 -12.08
C THR A 420 -3.70 15.97 -13.17
N LEU A 421 -4.20 15.76 -14.37
CA LEU A 421 -3.38 15.62 -15.57
C LEU A 421 -3.80 16.70 -16.57
N THR A 422 -2.85 17.51 -17.02
CA THR A 422 -3.09 18.43 -18.12
C THR A 422 -2.62 17.78 -19.42
N VAL A 423 -3.54 17.66 -20.37
CA VAL A 423 -3.27 17.11 -21.70
C VAL A 423 -3.30 18.27 -22.69
N ASP A 424 -2.28 18.36 -23.51
CA ASP A 424 -2.23 19.29 -24.61
C ASP A 424 -2.69 18.59 -25.88
N ILE A 425 -3.86 18.98 -26.38
CA ILE A 425 -4.41 18.44 -27.63
C ILE A 425 -4.03 19.41 -28.74
N ASP A 426 -3.04 19.03 -29.53
CA ASP A 426 -2.66 19.79 -30.71
C ASP A 426 -3.50 19.35 -31.91
N ARG A 427 -4.45 20.18 -32.27
CA ARG A 427 -5.26 20.05 -33.48
C ARG A 427 -4.86 21.05 -34.57
N THR A 428 -3.70 21.65 -34.45
CA THR A 428 -3.17 22.50 -35.53
C THR A 428 -3.19 21.69 -36.81
N PRO A 429 -3.81 22.18 -37.89
CA PRO A 429 -3.84 21.45 -39.14
C PRO A 429 -2.44 21.06 -39.59
N VAL A 430 -2.26 19.79 -39.89
CA VAL A 430 -1.03 19.32 -40.55
C VAL A 430 -1.26 19.37 -42.03
N GLU A 431 -0.37 20.04 -42.75
CA GLU A 431 -0.44 20.18 -44.20
C GLU A 431 0.64 19.36 -44.87
N PHE A 432 0.26 18.49 -45.80
CA PHE A 432 1.19 17.75 -46.64
C PHE A 432 0.82 17.89 -48.12
N TRP A 433 1.83 17.69 -48.96
CA TRP A 433 1.72 17.70 -50.40
C TRP A 433 1.94 16.31 -51.00
N VAL A 434 1.13 15.97 -51.99
CA VAL A 434 1.19 14.72 -52.74
C VAL A 434 1.44 15.04 -54.18
N SER A 435 2.34 14.33 -54.84
CA SER A 435 2.64 14.44 -56.27
C SER A 435 2.85 13.08 -56.87
N THR A 436 2.42 12.86 -58.13
CA THR A 436 2.71 11.64 -58.87
C THR A 436 4.22 11.39 -59.10
N SER A 437 5.07 12.43 -58.93
CA SER A 437 6.50 12.35 -58.92
C SER A 437 7.09 12.32 -57.50
N GLY A 438 6.28 12.28 -56.45
CA GLY A 438 6.72 12.23 -55.07
C GLY A 438 7.27 10.88 -54.63
N ASN A 439 7.64 10.76 -53.34
CA ASN A 439 8.24 9.53 -52.83
C ASN A 439 7.78 9.27 -51.40
N ASP A 440 7.15 8.13 -51.13
CA ASP A 440 6.65 7.76 -49.81
C ASP A 440 7.72 7.29 -48.82
N THR A 441 8.96 7.03 -49.30
CA THR A 441 10.08 6.60 -48.46
C THR A 441 11.01 7.75 -48.10
N THR A 442 11.25 8.69 -49.01
CA THR A 442 12.22 9.80 -48.85
C THR A 442 11.57 11.17 -48.82
N GLY A 443 10.31 11.28 -49.21
CA GLY A 443 9.49 12.50 -49.10
C GLY A 443 9.26 12.86 -47.63
N ASP A 444 9.19 14.16 -47.35
CA ASP A 444 8.83 14.71 -46.05
C ASP A 444 7.42 15.33 -46.02
N GLY A 445 6.74 15.25 -47.17
CA GLY A 445 5.40 15.81 -47.34
C GLY A 445 5.38 17.33 -47.55
N SER A 446 6.54 17.99 -47.64
CA SER A 446 6.60 19.39 -48.01
C SER A 446 6.29 19.58 -49.51
N LYS A 447 5.94 20.81 -49.92
CA LYS A 447 5.70 21.12 -51.33
C LYS A 447 6.89 20.81 -52.25
N ASN A 448 8.09 20.92 -51.73
CA ASN A 448 9.32 20.68 -52.49
C ASN A 448 9.79 19.21 -52.49
N ASN A 449 9.29 18.43 -51.53
CA ASN A 449 9.63 17.02 -51.38
C ASN A 449 8.36 16.21 -51.00
N PRO A 450 7.37 16.16 -51.94
CA PRO A 450 6.04 15.63 -51.64
C PRO A 450 6.05 14.10 -51.49
N PHE A 451 5.04 13.57 -50.84
CA PHE A 451 4.70 12.16 -50.85
C PHE A 451 4.17 11.72 -52.24
N ASN A 452 4.24 10.42 -52.47
CA ASN A 452 3.74 9.87 -53.75
C ASN A 452 2.24 9.51 -53.67
N THR A 453 1.75 9.05 -52.53
CA THR A 453 0.36 8.58 -52.40
C THR A 453 -0.44 9.38 -51.38
N ILE A 454 -1.74 9.49 -51.65
CA ILE A 454 -2.68 10.17 -50.73
C ILE A 454 -2.77 9.45 -49.40
N ASN A 455 -2.79 8.11 -49.43
CA ASN A 455 -2.83 7.30 -48.21
C ASN A 455 -1.60 7.53 -47.31
N HIS A 456 -0.40 7.61 -47.91
CA HIS A 456 0.82 7.85 -47.14
C HIS A 456 0.77 9.23 -46.46
N ALA A 457 0.35 10.25 -47.20
CA ALA A 457 0.23 11.60 -46.68
C ALA A 457 -0.78 11.68 -45.51
N ILE A 458 -1.94 11.07 -45.65
CA ILE A 458 -2.95 11.02 -44.58
C ILE A 458 -2.45 10.23 -43.39
N THR A 459 -1.82 9.08 -43.58
CA THR A 459 -1.28 8.25 -42.51
C THR A 459 -0.18 8.98 -41.74
N ALA A 460 0.76 9.62 -42.43
CA ALA A 460 1.82 10.42 -41.83
C ALA A 460 1.27 11.65 -41.08
N ALA A 461 0.16 12.22 -41.52
CA ALA A 461 -0.51 13.31 -40.86
C ALA A 461 -1.24 12.84 -39.58
N LEU A 462 -1.86 11.66 -39.61
CA LEU A 462 -2.55 11.06 -38.45
C LEU A 462 -1.65 10.81 -37.25
N ASP A 463 -0.35 10.59 -37.47
CA ASP A 463 0.64 10.48 -36.41
C ASP A 463 0.90 11.81 -35.69
N LYS A 464 0.47 12.93 -36.28
CA LYS A 464 0.72 14.29 -35.79
C LYS A 464 -0.52 15.04 -35.37
N SER A 465 -1.63 14.89 -36.09
CA SER A 465 -2.88 15.61 -35.85
C SER A 465 -4.09 14.86 -36.39
N ILE A 466 -5.25 15.17 -35.84
CA ILE A 466 -6.55 14.70 -36.37
C ILE A 466 -7.23 15.73 -37.29
N ASN A 467 -6.59 16.87 -37.51
CA ASN A 467 -6.99 17.94 -38.42
C ASN A 467 -5.98 18.04 -39.55
N ILE A 468 -6.35 17.53 -40.73
CA ILE A 468 -5.43 17.22 -41.83
C ILE A 468 -5.81 17.99 -43.08
N THR A 469 -4.83 18.62 -43.72
CA THR A 469 -4.96 19.18 -45.06
C THR A 469 -3.95 18.53 -46.00
N ILE A 470 -4.45 17.93 -47.09
CA ILE A 470 -3.62 17.32 -48.12
C ILE A 470 -3.78 18.09 -49.42
N HIS A 471 -2.69 18.70 -49.86
CA HIS A 471 -2.58 19.36 -51.16
C HIS A 471 -2.16 18.35 -52.23
N ILE A 472 -3.00 18.12 -53.20
CA ILE A 472 -2.77 17.16 -54.28
C ILE A 472 -2.39 17.90 -55.55
N MET A 473 -1.14 17.77 -55.99
CA MET A 473 -0.61 18.45 -57.17
C MET A 473 -1.23 17.92 -58.45
N ASP A 474 -1.10 18.64 -59.54
CA ASP A 474 -1.56 18.20 -60.85
C ASP A 474 -1.01 16.81 -61.22
N GLY A 475 -1.85 15.94 -61.74
CA GLY A 475 -1.52 14.57 -62.12
C GLY A 475 -2.68 13.62 -62.05
N THR A 476 -2.48 12.39 -62.51
CA THR A 476 -3.47 11.31 -62.42
C THR A 476 -3.05 10.29 -61.38
N TYR A 477 -3.81 10.15 -60.31
CA TYR A 477 -3.55 9.28 -59.16
C TYR A 477 -4.34 7.99 -59.28
N LEU A 478 -3.63 6.87 -59.36
CA LEU A 478 -4.16 5.55 -59.66
C LEU A 478 -3.81 4.53 -58.57
N GLY A 479 -4.61 3.48 -58.48
CA GLY A 479 -4.27 2.25 -57.76
C GLY A 479 -3.99 2.39 -56.25
N THR A 480 -3.27 1.40 -55.72
CA THR A 480 -3.05 1.27 -54.28
C THR A 480 -2.44 2.52 -53.67
N GLY A 481 -3.05 3.03 -52.60
CA GLY A 481 -2.63 4.24 -51.92
C GLY A 481 -3.30 5.53 -52.42
N ASN A 482 -4.04 5.49 -53.52
CA ASN A 482 -4.77 6.65 -54.06
C ASN A 482 -6.28 6.43 -54.20
N VAL A 483 -6.71 5.19 -54.19
CA VAL A 483 -8.12 4.78 -54.22
C VAL A 483 -8.37 3.70 -53.18
N ASN A 484 -9.62 3.38 -52.91
CA ASN A 484 -10.04 2.41 -51.89
C ASN A 484 -9.54 2.78 -50.48
N LEU A 485 -9.59 4.05 -50.16
CA LEU A 485 -9.08 4.59 -48.91
C LEU A 485 -10.17 4.62 -47.83
N LYS A 486 -9.82 4.07 -46.65
CA LYS A 486 -10.76 3.97 -45.51
C LYS A 486 -10.19 4.62 -44.26
N TYR A 487 -10.93 5.60 -43.70
CA TYR A 487 -10.47 6.34 -42.51
C TYR A 487 -11.57 6.43 -41.45
N SER A 488 -11.18 6.22 -40.20
CA SER A 488 -12.07 6.23 -39.04
C SER A 488 -11.57 7.07 -37.88
N ARG A 489 -10.43 7.76 -38.04
CA ARG A 489 -9.74 8.44 -36.91
C ARG A 489 -9.43 9.92 -37.17
N ILE A 490 -10.01 10.51 -38.19
CA ILE A 490 -9.79 11.91 -38.60
C ILE A 490 -10.97 12.73 -38.09
N ALA A 491 -10.74 13.92 -37.52
CA ALA A 491 -11.82 14.85 -37.18
C ALA A 491 -12.15 15.77 -38.37
N VAL A 492 -11.13 16.36 -38.99
CA VAL A 492 -11.26 17.21 -40.16
C VAL A 492 -10.28 16.80 -41.24
N LEU A 493 -10.76 16.58 -42.46
CA LEU A 493 -9.92 16.25 -43.60
C LEU A 493 -10.22 17.16 -44.79
N ASN A 494 -9.25 17.97 -45.17
CA ASN A 494 -9.29 18.80 -46.37
C ASN A 494 -8.46 18.17 -47.47
N LEU A 495 -9.07 17.80 -48.59
CA LEU A 495 -8.39 17.34 -49.78
C LEU A 495 -8.48 18.44 -50.86
N ILE A 496 -7.33 19.04 -51.18
CA ILE A 496 -7.29 20.21 -52.07
C ILE A 496 -6.47 19.88 -53.31
N GLY A 497 -7.12 19.74 -54.44
CA GLY A 497 -6.46 19.63 -55.74
C GLY A 497 -5.85 20.95 -56.18
N GLU A 498 -4.71 20.92 -56.84
CA GLU A 498 -4.05 22.12 -57.33
C GLU A 498 -4.89 22.79 -58.45
N ASN A 499 -5.37 22.03 -59.44
CA ASN A 499 -6.20 22.55 -60.52
C ASN A 499 -7.32 21.58 -60.87
N TYR A 500 -8.58 22.06 -60.87
CA TYR A 500 -9.71 21.30 -61.37
C TYR A 500 -9.49 20.82 -62.82
N GLY A 501 -9.76 19.55 -63.11
CA GLY A 501 -9.57 18.93 -64.41
C GLY A 501 -8.15 18.49 -64.75
N LYS A 502 -7.17 18.82 -63.85
CA LYS A 502 -5.80 18.35 -64.01
C LYS A 502 -5.34 17.50 -62.82
N THR A 503 -5.95 17.69 -61.65
CA THR A 503 -5.77 16.84 -60.49
C THR A 503 -6.86 15.78 -60.51
N ILE A 504 -6.50 14.56 -60.93
CA ILE A 504 -7.45 13.49 -61.25
C ILE A 504 -7.18 12.30 -60.36
N ILE A 505 -8.22 11.80 -59.69
CA ILE A 505 -8.21 10.52 -59.00
C ILE A 505 -9.01 9.53 -59.83
N ASP A 506 -8.35 8.48 -60.35
CA ASP A 506 -8.94 7.53 -61.30
C ASP A 506 -9.11 6.15 -60.64
N GLY A 507 -10.36 5.72 -60.48
CA GLY A 507 -10.72 4.44 -59.89
C GLY A 507 -10.55 3.24 -60.82
N GLN A 508 -10.20 3.46 -62.10
CA GLN A 508 -9.89 2.43 -63.10
C GLN A 508 -11.03 1.41 -63.25
N ASP A 509 -12.27 1.79 -62.99
CA ASP A 509 -13.49 0.94 -62.98
C ASP A 509 -13.41 -0.25 -62.00
N ASN A 510 -12.49 -0.20 -61.01
CA ASN A 510 -12.30 -1.29 -60.07
C ASN A 510 -12.60 -0.91 -58.61
N ASP A 511 -12.36 0.34 -58.21
CA ASP A 511 -12.40 0.74 -56.83
C ASP A 511 -13.25 1.98 -56.56
N TYR A 512 -13.71 2.12 -55.29
CA TYR A 512 -14.23 3.38 -54.77
C TYR A 512 -13.06 4.28 -54.38
N PHE A 513 -13.34 5.58 -54.16
CA PHE A 513 -12.30 6.53 -53.82
C PHE A 513 -12.05 6.52 -52.32
N PHE A 514 -13.07 6.88 -51.54
CA PHE A 514 -12.98 7.03 -50.09
C PHE A 514 -14.17 6.39 -49.39
N TYR A 515 -13.91 5.88 -48.18
CA TYR A 515 -14.91 5.51 -47.20
C TYR A 515 -14.60 6.21 -45.88
N PHE A 516 -15.54 7.00 -45.38
CA PHE A 516 -15.39 7.75 -44.13
C PHE A 516 -16.38 7.25 -43.09
N ASP A 517 -15.93 7.02 -41.85
CA ASP A 517 -16.80 6.70 -40.73
C ASP A 517 -17.58 7.93 -40.24
N LYS A 518 -18.54 7.72 -39.35
CA LYS A 518 -19.35 8.79 -38.77
C LYS A 518 -18.48 9.78 -37.99
N GLY A 519 -18.81 11.06 -38.05
CA GLY A 519 -18.22 12.13 -37.26
C GLY A 519 -16.99 12.77 -37.90
N LEU A 520 -16.66 12.46 -39.14
CA LEU A 520 -15.66 13.20 -39.90
C LEU A 520 -16.29 14.41 -40.61
N ASP A 521 -15.56 15.51 -40.58
CA ASP A 521 -15.80 16.67 -41.41
C ASP A 521 -14.83 16.63 -42.59
N VAL A 522 -15.36 16.53 -43.82
CA VAL A 522 -14.54 16.31 -45.01
C VAL A 522 -14.85 17.36 -46.06
N ASP A 523 -13.85 18.15 -46.41
CA ASP A 523 -13.88 19.09 -47.52
C ASP A 523 -13.02 18.61 -48.69
N ILE A 524 -13.62 18.54 -49.87
CA ILE A 524 -12.95 18.14 -51.10
C ILE A 524 -13.11 19.26 -52.13
N THR A 525 -11.99 19.83 -52.54
CA THR A 525 -11.96 20.95 -53.48
C THR A 525 -10.97 20.72 -54.63
N ASN A 526 -11.33 21.24 -55.80
CA ASN A 526 -10.50 21.23 -57.03
C ASN A 526 -10.01 19.85 -57.49
N LEU A 527 -10.72 18.76 -57.14
CA LEU A 527 -10.42 17.41 -57.57
C LEU A 527 -11.38 16.91 -58.65
N THR A 528 -10.88 16.11 -59.57
CA THR A 528 -11.67 15.37 -60.55
C THR A 528 -11.63 13.88 -60.23
N PHE A 529 -12.78 13.25 -60.08
CA PHE A 529 -12.92 11.83 -59.85
C PHE A 529 -13.46 11.15 -61.11
N THR A 530 -12.75 10.12 -61.62
CA THR A 530 -13.14 9.38 -62.82
C THR A 530 -13.09 7.88 -62.59
N ASN A 531 -13.91 7.13 -63.37
CA ASN A 531 -13.87 5.67 -63.39
C ASN A 531 -13.98 5.01 -62.00
N GLY A 532 -14.74 5.61 -61.07
CA GLY A 532 -14.99 5.04 -59.74
C GLY A 532 -16.04 3.95 -59.84
N LYS A 533 -15.86 2.87 -59.05
CA LYS A 533 -16.83 1.80 -58.92
C LYS A 533 -17.16 1.54 -57.46
N ALA A 534 -18.42 1.68 -57.13
CA ALA A 534 -18.87 1.34 -55.79
C ALA A 534 -18.72 -0.16 -55.57
N ALA A 535 -18.05 -0.56 -54.50
CA ALA A 535 -18.12 -1.94 -54.05
C ALA A 535 -19.56 -2.27 -53.66
N ASN A 536 -20.04 -3.51 -53.94
CA ASN A 536 -21.28 -3.99 -53.38
C ASN A 536 -21.17 -4.08 -51.88
N ILE A 537 -21.53 -3.02 -51.17
CA ILE A 537 -21.57 -3.00 -49.72
C ILE A 537 -22.89 -3.66 -49.32
N ASN A 538 -22.83 -4.94 -48.93
CA ASN A 538 -23.95 -5.58 -48.25
C ASN A 538 -24.09 -4.92 -46.87
N TRP A 539 -25.11 -4.11 -46.71
CA TRP A 539 -25.55 -3.61 -45.41
C TRP A 539 -26.21 -4.77 -44.66
N ASN A 540 -25.49 -5.45 -43.75
CA ASN A 540 -26.07 -6.33 -42.74
C ASN A 540 -26.27 -5.57 -41.45
#